data_bc77bd2bd83fe68c5e14244acfd30caf
#
_entry.id   bc77bd2bd83fe68c5e14244acfd30caf
#
_cell.length_a   1.000
_cell.length_b   1.000
_cell.length_c   1.000
_cell.angle_alpha   90.00
_cell.angle_beta   90.00
_cell.angle_gamma   90.00
#
_symmetry.space_group_name_H-M   'P 1'
#
loop_
_entity.id
_entity.type
_entity.pdbx_description
1 polymer ?
#
loop_
_entity_poly.entity_id
_entity_poly.type
_entity_poly.pdbx_seq_one_letter_code
_entity_poly.pdbx_strand_id
1 'polypeptide(L)'
;MSIVVLGAVFVDIKGYPISSYIPGGRNAGRVVQVHGGVSRNIVEDIANVELRPTFVSLVDETSAGADVVKKLQSHKVDTRYMRTTPDGMGTWLAIFDNTGDVTASISKRPDLHPIVGILD
;
A
#
# COMPACT_ATOMS: atom_id res chain seq x y z
N MET A 1 -24.19 -0.48 13.34
CA MET A 1 -23.84 -1.36 12.21
C MET A 1 -22.32 -1.49 12.13
N SER A 2 -21.82 -2.71 12.04
CA SER A 2 -20.40 -2.97 11.86
C SER A 2 -20.08 -3.12 10.38
N ILE A 3 -19.05 -2.41 9.92
CA ILE A 3 -18.56 -2.53 8.54
C ILE A 3 -17.18 -3.18 8.60
N VAL A 4 -17.00 -4.26 7.86
CA VAL A 4 -15.74 -4.98 7.76
C VAL A 4 -15.26 -4.91 6.32
N VAL A 5 -14.01 -4.48 6.12
CA VAL A 5 -13.35 -4.50 4.82
C VAL A 5 -12.22 -5.50 4.88
N LEU A 6 -12.12 -6.34 3.86
CA LEU A 6 -11.11 -7.38 3.79
C LEU A 6 -10.36 -7.24 2.46
N GLY A 7 -9.04 -7.28 2.50
CA GLY A 7 -8.25 -7.21 1.28
C GLY A 7 -6.79 -6.86 1.55
N ALA A 8 -6.09 -6.48 0.49
CA ALA A 8 -4.66 -6.27 0.48
C ALA A 8 -4.28 -4.80 0.62
N VAL A 9 -3.09 -4.58 1.19
CA VAL A 9 -2.41 -3.28 1.21
C VAL A 9 -1.22 -3.33 0.26
N PHE A 10 -1.03 -2.27 -0.51
CA PHE A 10 0.09 -2.10 -1.40
C PHE A 10 0.88 -0.85 -1.05
N VAL A 11 2.17 -0.89 -1.32
CA VAL A 11 3.03 0.29 -1.33
C VAL A 11 3.50 0.50 -2.76
N ASP A 12 3.27 1.70 -3.29
CA ASP A 12 3.72 2.10 -4.62
C ASP A 12 4.98 2.94 -4.48
N ILE A 13 6.05 2.51 -5.12
CA ILE A 13 7.32 3.25 -5.16
C ILE A 13 7.50 3.74 -6.60
N LYS A 14 7.50 5.07 -6.77
CA LYS A 14 7.52 5.72 -8.09
C LYS A 14 8.74 6.60 -8.22
N GLY A 15 9.52 6.37 -9.29
CA GLY A 15 10.68 7.17 -9.62
C GLY A 15 10.40 8.09 -10.80
N TYR A 16 10.75 9.37 -10.65
CA TYR A 16 10.54 10.40 -11.68
C TYR A 16 11.86 11.09 -11.97
N PRO A 17 12.37 11.04 -13.23
CA PRO A 17 13.58 11.76 -13.58
C PRO A 17 13.33 13.28 -13.66
N ILE A 18 14.34 14.07 -13.37
CA ILE A 18 14.24 15.53 -13.47
C ILE A 18 14.52 16.06 -14.89
N SER A 19 14.99 15.20 -15.78
CA SER A 19 15.26 15.51 -17.18
C SER A 19 14.92 14.30 -18.04
N SER A 20 15.29 14.31 -19.31
CA SER A 20 15.02 13.19 -20.22
C SER A 20 15.53 11.88 -19.64
N TYR A 21 14.67 10.86 -19.64
CA TYR A 21 15.02 9.54 -19.11
C TYR A 21 16.13 8.88 -19.95
N ILE A 22 17.16 8.37 -19.26
CA ILE A 22 18.30 7.68 -19.88
C ILE A 22 18.11 6.16 -19.67
N PRO A 23 17.71 5.41 -20.71
CA PRO A 23 17.57 3.95 -20.59
C PRO A 23 18.90 3.29 -20.22
N GLY A 24 18.87 2.40 -19.23
CA GLY A 24 20.06 1.71 -18.76
C GLY A 24 21.07 2.59 -18.04
N GLY A 25 20.76 3.86 -17.84
CA GLY A 25 21.64 4.81 -17.20
C GLY A 25 21.23 5.19 -15.79
N ARG A 26 22.02 6.09 -15.20
CA ARG A 26 21.68 6.70 -13.91
C ARG A 26 20.91 7.97 -14.14
N ASN A 27 19.70 8.05 -13.62
CA ASN A 27 18.84 9.21 -13.75
C ASN A 27 18.69 9.89 -12.39
N ALA A 28 19.05 11.15 -12.32
CA ALA A 28 18.74 11.96 -11.15
C ALA A 28 17.25 12.30 -11.17
N GLY A 29 16.62 12.31 -10.01
CA GLY A 29 15.20 12.59 -9.93
C GLY A 29 14.67 12.47 -8.50
N ARG A 30 13.37 12.29 -8.38
CA ARG A 30 12.70 12.08 -7.09
C ARG A 30 12.09 10.69 -7.02
N VAL A 31 12.04 10.15 -5.81
CA VAL A 31 11.37 8.88 -5.52
C VAL A 31 10.26 9.16 -4.52
N VAL A 32 9.06 8.70 -4.85
CA VAL A 32 7.87 8.89 -4.03
C VAL A 32 7.38 7.52 -3.59
N GLN A 33 7.04 7.40 -2.31
CA GLN A 33 6.43 6.19 -1.77
C GLN A 33 5.02 6.53 -1.31
N VAL A 34 4.04 5.78 -1.82
CA VAL A 34 2.62 6.03 -1.55
C VAL A 34 1.97 4.73 -1.12
N HIS A 35 1.17 4.79 -0.06
CA HIS A 35 0.36 3.65 0.34
C HIS A 35 -0.83 3.51 -0.60
N GLY A 36 -1.07 2.30 -1.09
CA GLY A 36 -2.11 2.03 -2.07
C GLY A 36 -2.94 0.80 -1.71
N GLY A 37 -3.64 0.28 -2.73
CA GLY A 37 -4.54 -0.84 -2.59
C GLY A 37 -6.00 -0.40 -2.54
N VAL A 38 -6.82 -1.08 -3.32
CA VAL A 38 -8.25 -0.75 -3.44
C VAL A 38 -8.95 -0.88 -2.09
N SER A 39 -8.69 -1.97 -1.36
CA SER A 39 -9.32 -2.22 -0.06
C SER A 39 -8.96 -1.15 0.96
N ARG A 40 -7.70 -0.70 0.97
CA ARG A 40 -7.27 0.38 1.85
C ARG A 40 -7.98 1.69 1.52
N ASN A 41 -8.12 2.02 0.23
CA ASN A 41 -8.81 3.23 -0.19
C ASN A 41 -10.29 3.20 0.21
N ILE A 42 -10.96 2.06 0.05
CA ILE A 42 -12.35 1.88 0.46
C ILE A 42 -12.51 2.09 1.97
N VAL A 43 -11.62 1.51 2.77
CA VAL A 43 -11.72 1.64 4.23
C VAL A 43 -11.49 3.08 4.69
N GLU A 44 -10.59 3.82 4.05
CA GLU A 44 -10.39 5.24 4.36
C GLU A 44 -11.61 6.06 3.98
N ASP A 45 -12.23 5.79 2.82
CA ASP A 45 -13.44 6.49 2.39
C ASP A 45 -14.59 6.27 3.37
N ILE A 46 -14.77 5.06 3.86
CA ILE A 46 -15.78 4.74 4.87
C ILE A 46 -15.48 5.49 6.18
N ALA A 47 -14.22 5.53 6.60
CA ALA A 47 -13.83 6.23 7.81
C ALA A 47 -14.05 7.74 7.70
N ASN A 48 -13.85 8.31 6.51
CA ASN A 48 -14.02 9.75 6.27
C ASN A 48 -15.48 10.23 6.39
N VAL A 49 -16.46 9.33 6.33
CA VAL A 49 -17.86 9.66 6.58
C VAL A 49 -18.29 9.31 8.02
N GLU A 50 -17.33 9.32 8.95
CA GLU A 50 -17.53 9.10 10.38
C GLU A 50 -18.00 7.71 10.78
N LEU A 51 -17.93 6.75 9.90
CA LEU A 51 -18.10 5.34 10.23
C LEU A 51 -16.76 4.77 10.68
N ARG A 52 -16.80 3.81 11.59
CA ARG A 52 -15.60 3.20 12.12
C ARG A 52 -15.44 1.77 11.55
N PRO A 53 -14.87 1.63 10.37
CA PRO A 53 -14.72 0.31 9.76
C PRO A 53 -13.63 -0.51 10.45
N THR A 54 -13.81 -1.83 10.41
CA THR A 54 -12.77 -2.79 10.78
C THR A 54 -12.08 -3.25 9.51
N PHE A 55 -10.75 -3.14 9.48
CA PHE A 55 -9.96 -3.59 8.33
C PHE A 55 -9.25 -4.90 8.68
N VAL A 56 -9.57 -5.96 7.94
CA VAL A 56 -8.91 -7.25 8.03
C VAL A 56 -7.91 -7.34 6.90
N SER A 57 -6.64 -7.27 7.24
CA SER A 57 -5.58 -7.24 6.23
C SER A 57 -4.24 -7.62 6.83
N LEU A 58 -3.21 -7.52 6.02
CA LEU A 58 -1.83 -7.80 6.40
C LEU A 58 -0.96 -6.61 6.05
N VAL A 59 0.08 -6.41 6.85
CA VAL A 59 1.20 -5.52 6.54
C VAL A 59 2.48 -6.33 6.66
N ASP A 60 3.58 -5.78 6.15
CA ASP A 60 4.87 -6.43 6.29
C ASP A 60 5.65 -5.91 7.50
N GLU A 61 6.85 -6.44 7.70
CA GLU A 61 7.69 -6.13 8.85
C GLU A 61 8.52 -4.86 8.67
N THR A 62 8.31 -4.12 7.56
CA THR A 62 9.05 -2.89 7.27
C THR A 62 8.43 -1.68 7.97
N SER A 63 9.16 -0.57 7.98
CA SER A 63 8.63 0.70 8.47
C SER A 63 7.41 1.16 7.65
N ALA A 64 7.36 0.83 6.36
CA ALA A 64 6.19 1.12 5.53
C ALA A 64 4.94 0.41 6.05
N GLY A 65 5.06 -0.85 6.48
CA GLY A 65 3.95 -1.58 7.08
C GLY A 65 3.46 -0.93 8.38
N ALA A 66 4.37 -0.54 9.24
CA ALA A 66 4.04 0.17 10.48
C ALA A 66 3.36 1.51 10.20
N ASP A 67 3.83 2.25 9.19
CA ASP A 67 3.24 3.54 8.80
C ASP A 67 1.81 3.39 8.29
N VAL A 68 1.52 2.34 7.53
CA VAL A 68 0.16 2.04 7.07
C VAL A 68 -0.79 1.88 8.24
N VAL A 69 -0.44 1.06 9.22
CA VAL A 69 -1.28 0.84 10.41
C VAL A 69 -1.50 2.14 11.16
N LYS A 70 -0.44 2.90 11.37
CA LYS A 70 -0.49 4.17 12.09
C LYS A 70 -1.40 5.18 11.40
N LYS A 71 -1.31 5.29 10.08
CA LYS A 71 -2.15 6.18 9.29
C LYS A 71 -3.61 5.77 9.37
N LEU A 72 -3.91 4.48 9.25
CA LEU A 72 -5.27 3.98 9.37
C LEU A 72 -5.86 4.26 10.76
N GLN A 73 -5.07 4.06 11.81
CA GLN A 73 -5.51 4.39 13.17
C GLN A 73 -5.81 5.88 13.33
N SER A 74 -5.02 6.76 12.70
CA SER A 74 -5.26 8.19 12.74
C SER A 74 -6.57 8.60 12.05
N HIS A 75 -7.05 7.78 11.11
CA HIS A 75 -8.35 7.94 10.44
C HIS A 75 -9.48 7.16 11.14
N LYS A 76 -9.25 6.69 12.36
CA LYS A 76 -10.24 5.96 13.18
C LYS A 76 -10.70 4.64 12.57
N VAL A 77 -9.83 3.99 11.82
CA VAL A 77 -10.05 2.62 11.36
C VAL A 77 -9.71 1.66 12.49
N ASP A 78 -10.53 0.64 12.69
CA ASP A 78 -10.23 -0.44 13.64
C ASP A 78 -9.23 -1.40 12.99
N THR A 79 -8.01 -1.41 13.52
CA THR A 79 -6.89 -2.19 12.98
C THR A 79 -6.58 -3.45 13.80
N ARG A 80 -7.45 -3.82 14.74
CA ARG A 80 -7.26 -4.96 15.66
C ARG A 80 -6.98 -6.28 14.94
N TYR A 81 -7.53 -6.46 13.74
CA TYR A 81 -7.43 -7.68 12.96
C TYR A 81 -6.43 -7.57 11.81
N MET A 82 -5.58 -6.56 11.84
CA MET A 82 -4.43 -6.51 10.95
C MET A 82 -3.27 -7.29 11.57
N ARG A 83 -2.56 -8.05 10.75
CA ARG A 83 -1.41 -8.85 11.20
C ARG A 83 -0.19 -8.46 10.40
N THR A 84 0.98 -8.65 11.00
CA THR A 84 2.27 -8.41 10.37
C THR A 84 2.87 -9.74 9.95
N THR A 85 3.17 -9.87 8.67
CA THR A 85 3.83 -11.06 8.12
C THR A 85 4.89 -10.63 7.11
N PRO A 86 5.95 -11.44 6.87
CA PRO A 86 7.05 -11.01 5.98
C PRO A 86 6.62 -10.57 4.59
N ASP A 87 5.62 -11.23 4.01
CA ASP A 87 5.13 -10.94 2.66
C ASP A 87 3.68 -10.44 2.65
N GLY A 88 3.27 -9.77 3.72
CA GLY A 88 1.86 -9.37 3.91
C GLY A 88 1.41 -8.21 3.02
N MET A 89 2.34 -7.41 2.50
CA MET A 89 2.01 -6.29 1.62
C MET A 89 2.51 -6.53 0.21
N GLY A 90 1.74 -6.03 -0.76
CA GLY A 90 2.20 -5.94 -2.13
C GLY A 90 3.06 -4.69 -2.35
N THR A 91 3.90 -4.73 -3.37
CA THR A 91 4.74 -3.60 -3.74
C THR A 91 4.69 -3.42 -5.25
N TRP A 92 4.50 -2.19 -5.69
CA TRP A 92 4.64 -1.81 -7.09
C TRP A 92 5.77 -0.81 -7.22
N LEU A 93 6.80 -1.17 -7.96
CA LEU A 93 7.93 -0.29 -8.26
C LEU A 93 7.80 0.14 -9.71
N ALA A 94 7.71 1.43 -9.97
CA ALA A 94 7.56 1.98 -11.31
C ALA A 94 8.56 3.10 -11.56
N ILE A 95 9.09 3.11 -12.78
CA ILE A 95 9.99 4.16 -13.27
C ILE A 95 9.27 4.88 -14.39
N PHE A 96 9.12 6.19 -14.24
CA PHE A 96 8.46 7.05 -15.22
C PHE A 96 9.50 7.77 -16.06
N ASP A 97 9.14 8.15 -17.26
CA ASP A 97 9.93 9.07 -18.06
C ASP A 97 9.53 10.52 -17.74
N ASN A 98 10.17 11.46 -18.40
CA ASN A 98 9.91 12.89 -18.17
C ASN A 98 8.57 13.36 -18.77
N THR A 99 7.86 12.51 -19.52
CA THR A 99 6.52 12.80 -20.03
C THR A 99 5.41 12.26 -19.13
N GLY A 100 5.78 11.47 -18.12
CA GLY A 100 4.82 10.84 -17.20
C GLY A 100 4.40 9.43 -17.58
N ASP A 101 5.03 8.84 -18.59
CA ASP A 101 4.74 7.46 -18.98
C ASP A 101 5.63 6.48 -18.21
N VAL A 102 5.08 5.31 -17.87
CA VAL A 102 5.85 4.25 -17.21
C VAL A 102 6.78 3.59 -18.22
N THR A 103 8.07 3.57 -17.92
CA THR A 103 9.08 2.91 -18.78
C THR A 103 9.36 1.49 -18.33
N ALA A 104 9.24 1.20 -17.04
CA ALA A 104 9.48 -0.13 -16.46
C ALA A 104 8.76 -0.25 -15.13
N SER A 105 8.34 -1.46 -14.79
CA SER A 105 7.74 -1.70 -13.48
C SER A 105 7.96 -3.13 -13.03
N ILE A 106 7.92 -3.34 -11.71
CA ILE A 106 7.95 -4.66 -11.09
C ILE A 106 6.82 -4.68 -10.06
N SER A 107 6.00 -5.71 -10.11
CA SER A 107 4.92 -5.91 -9.13
C SER A 107 5.22 -7.12 -8.28
N LYS A 108 5.20 -6.95 -6.97
CA LYS A 108 5.25 -8.05 -6.01
C LYS A 108 3.86 -8.21 -5.42
N ARG A 109 3.26 -9.39 -5.59
CA ARG A 109 1.97 -9.70 -4.99
C ARG A 109 2.13 -10.05 -3.52
N PRO A 110 1.19 -9.65 -2.64
CA PRO A 110 1.22 -10.06 -1.25
C PRO A 110 0.82 -11.53 -1.10
N ASP A 111 1.34 -12.18 -0.05
CA ASP A 111 0.82 -13.47 0.38
C ASP A 111 -0.32 -13.23 1.38
N LEU A 112 -1.55 -13.52 0.96
CA LEU A 112 -2.74 -13.28 1.76
C LEU A 112 -3.22 -14.53 2.52
N HIS A 113 -2.52 -15.66 2.43
CA HIS A 113 -2.89 -16.87 3.15
C HIS A 113 -3.09 -16.67 4.66
N PRO A 114 -2.26 -15.87 5.36
CA PRO A 114 -2.45 -15.66 6.79
C PRO A 114 -3.78 -15.00 7.16
N ILE A 115 -4.49 -14.37 6.22
CA ILE A 115 -5.83 -13.81 6.49
C ILE A 115 -6.81 -14.90 6.91
N VAL A 116 -6.68 -16.09 6.34
CA VAL A 116 -7.56 -17.22 6.68
C VAL A 116 -7.50 -17.52 8.19
N GLY A 117 -6.30 -17.48 8.77
CA GLY A 117 -6.13 -17.69 10.21
C GLY A 117 -6.76 -16.59 11.07
N ILE A 118 -6.86 -15.37 10.55
CA ILE A 118 -7.51 -14.27 11.27
C ILE A 118 -9.02 -14.49 11.32
N LEU A 119 -9.58 -15.04 10.25
CA LEU A 119 -11.03 -15.26 10.13
C LEU A 119 -11.53 -16.47 10.90
N ASP A 120 -10.65 -17.40 11.21
CA ASP A 120 -10.96 -18.55 12.03
C ASP A 120 -10.98 -18.18 13.52
#